data_4701323f662a0125883b757fe706d5ac
#
_entry.id   4701323f662a0125883b757fe706d5ac
#
_cell.length_a   1.000
_cell.length_b   1.000
_cell.length_c   1.000
_cell.angle_alpha   90.00
_cell.angle_beta   90.00
_cell.angle_gamma   90.00
#
_symmetry.space_group_name_H-M   'P 1'
#
loop_
_entity.id
_entity.type
_entity.pdbx_description
1 polymer ?
#
loop_
_entity_poly.entity_id
_entity_poly.type
_entity_poly.pdbx_seq_one_letter_code
_entity_poly.pdbx_strand_id
1 'polypeptide(L)'
;ASLEFWDGAHADWTDEFLELNKAVSKESSIEIESDFKEITQDSLNSLSAIELESYMNDKKANDSLLEEKSLERAIQDSIMLADGKILNGTLWFIHTSNSPYIGVAKSVDTAKINSILKSKVARDIFNLRRHKFLWSRDVSKYETSQSFTGHTLMAIEIPTSGEPKINGEDVVNASQSFDNDSKPSVALSFNSNVADVWAKWTEQKVGKVIAIVLDDQVFSSPFIRQKITGGNTEISGGFETIEEAQDLANILKA
;
A
#
# COMPACT_ATOMS: atom_id res chain seq x y z
N ALA A 1 -10.44 -9.27 17.88
CA ALA A 1 -10.42 -8.35 16.73
C ALA A 1 -10.31 -6.92 17.27
N SER A 2 -9.37 -6.14 16.72
CA SER A 2 -9.17 -4.75 17.11
C SER A 2 -9.77 -3.84 16.04
N LEU A 3 -10.88 -3.18 16.36
CA LEU A 3 -11.49 -2.17 15.51
C LEU A 3 -10.88 -0.80 15.81
N GLU A 4 -10.48 -0.09 14.76
CA GLU A 4 -9.77 1.19 14.87
C GLU A 4 -10.24 2.16 13.78
N PHE A 5 -10.39 3.44 14.16
CA PHE A 5 -10.69 4.51 13.23
C PHE A 5 -9.49 5.44 13.08
N TRP A 6 -9.00 5.60 11.86
CA TRP A 6 -7.81 6.35 11.53
C TRP A 6 -8.04 7.41 10.47
N ASP A 7 -7.22 8.46 10.50
CA ASP A 7 -7.14 9.39 9.38
C ASP A 7 -6.49 8.71 8.16
N GLY A 8 -7.10 8.82 6.98
CA GLY A 8 -6.39 8.58 5.74
C GLY A 8 -5.28 9.62 5.56
N ALA A 9 -4.08 9.19 5.24
CA ALA A 9 -2.94 10.08 5.02
C ALA A 9 -3.04 10.72 3.63
N HIS A 10 -3.73 11.85 3.56
CA HIS A 10 -3.95 12.61 2.33
C HIS A 10 -2.71 13.40 1.95
N ALA A 11 -1.88 12.85 1.10
CA ALA A 11 -0.66 13.47 0.57
C ALA A 11 -0.47 13.09 -0.91
N ASP A 12 0.51 13.70 -1.56
CA ASP A 12 1.04 13.21 -2.82
C ASP A 12 2.20 12.26 -2.49
N TRP A 13 2.03 11.00 -2.80
CA TRP A 13 3.00 9.94 -2.52
C TRP A 13 3.89 9.60 -3.71
N THR A 14 3.81 10.38 -4.77
CA THR A 14 4.44 10.06 -6.05
C THR A 14 5.95 10.00 -5.94
N ASP A 15 6.56 11.02 -5.35
CA ASP A 15 8.02 11.13 -5.27
C ASP A 15 8.61 10.01 -4.42
N GLU A 16 8.02 9.72 -3.25
CA GLU A 16 8.49 8.68 -2.34
C GLU A 16 8.36 7.27 -2.97
N PHE A 17 7.25 6.97 -3.63
CA PHE A 17 7.06 5.68 -4.28
C PHE A 17 7.92 5.51 -5.53
N LEU A 18 8.19 6.55 -6.29
CA LEU A 18 9.13 6.52 -7.41
C LEU A 18 10.58 6.37 -6.92
N GLU A 19 10.95 7.00 -5.80
CA GLU A 19 12.26 6.82 -5.18
C GLU A 19 12.43 5.38 -4.68
N LEU A 20 11.41 4.83 -3.99
CA LEU A 20 11.40 3.44 -3.56
C LEU A 20 11.53 2.48 -4.75
N ASN A 21 10.80 2.71 -5.84
CA ASN A 21 10.88 1.89 -7.05
C ASN A 21 12.29 1.86 -7.63
N LYS A 22 12.95 3.02 -7.74
CA LYS A 22 14.35 3.12 -8.22
C LYS A 22 15.32 2.35 -7.31
N ALA A 23 15.15 2.45 -6.00
CA ALA A 23 16.01 1.77 -5.04
C ALA A 23 15.86 0.24 -5.10
N VAL A 24 14.63 -0.26 -5.20
CA VAL A 24 14.33 -1.70 -5.33
C VAL A 24 14.87 -2.27 -6.65
N SER A 25 14.75 -1.53 -7.74
CA SER A 25 15.31 -1.93 -9.05
C SER A 25 16.84 -2.00 -9.01
N LYS A 26 17.49 -1.08 -8.28
CA LYS A 26 18.95 -1.06 -8.10
C LYS A 26 19.45 -2.22 -7.23
N GLU A 27 18.77 -2.54 -6.13
CA GLU A 27 19.13 -3.69 -5.27
C GLU A 27 19.03 -5.00 -6.06
N SER A 28 18.02 -5.18 -6.88
CA SER A 28 17.88 -6.34 -7.77
C SER A 28 19.00 -6.42 -8.82
N SER A 29 19.66 -5.31 -9.16
CA SER A 29 20.83 -5.28 -10.05
C SER A 29 22.11 -5.75 -9.36
N ILE A 30 22.28 -5.38 -8.09
CA ILE A 30 23.46 -5.74 -7.28
C ILE A 30 23.46 -7.25 -6.99
N GLU A 31 22.31 -7.90 -6.76
CA GLU A 31 22.24 -9.35 -6.55
C GLU A 31 22.76 -10.17 -7.75
N ILE A 32 22.62 -9.64 -8.98
CA ILE A 32 23.13 -10.31 -10.19
C ILE A 32 24.63 -10.13 -10.33
N GLU A 33 25.18 -8.97 -9.94
CA GLU A 33 26.64 -8.74 -9.94
C GLU A 33 27.39 -9.60 -8.91
N SER A 34 26.74 -9.99 -7.80
CA SER A 34 27.37 -10.80 -6.74
C SER A 34 27.60 -12.26 -7.12
N ASP A 35 26.92 -12.76 -8.16
CA ASP A 35 27.12 -14.13 -8.67
C ASP A 35 28.38 -14.29 -9.54
N PHE A 36 29.03 -13.17 -9.93
CA PHE A 36 30.31 -13.21 -10.64
C PHE A 36 31.48 -13.06 -9.66
N LYS A 37 32.18 -14.15 -9.41
CA LYS A 37 33.43 -14.15 -8.64
C LYS A 37 34.47 -13.25 -9.31
N GLU A 38 34.80 -12.14 -8.69
CA GLU A 38 35.92 -11.30 -9.10
C GLU A 38 37.24 -12.07 -8.87
N ILE A 39 37.94 -12.41 -9.95
CA ILE A 39 39.27 -13.03 -9.85
C ILE A 39 40.26 -11.94 -9.46
N THR A 40 40.98 -12.14 -8.38
CA THR A 40 42.01 -11.20 -7.90
C THR A 40 43.15 -11.05 -8.90
N GLN A 41 43.85 -9.90 -8.91
CA GLN A 41 44.98 -9.62 -9.79
C GLN A 41 46.10 -10.69 -9.66
N ASP A 42 46.31 -11.25 -8.46
CA ASP A 42 47.31 -12.31 -8.24
C ASP A 42 46.89 -13.62 -8.93
N SER A 43 45.62 -13.93 -8.97
CA SER A 43 45.10 -15.10 -9.70
C SER A 43 45.24 -14.93 -11.22
N LEU A 44 45.06 -13.72 -11.73
CA LEU A 44 45.27 -13.40 -13.17
C LEU A 44 46.72 -13.56 -13.59
N ASN A 45 47.68 -13.16 -12.75
CA ASN A 45 49.10 -13.25 -13.00
C ASN A 45 49.62 -14.70 -13.02
N SER A 46 48.86 -15.66 -12.52
CA SER A 46 49.20 -17.09 -12.47
C SER A 46 48.64 -17.89 -13.66
N LEU A 47 47.81 -17.29 -14.53
CA LEU A 47 47.22 -17.97 -15.67
C LEU A 47 48.16 -18.08 -16.87
N SER A 48 48.10 -19.18 -17.57
CA SER A 48 48.77 -19.32 -18.86
C SER A 48 48.13 -18.41 -19.93
N ALA A 49 48.85 -18.14 -21.03
CA ALA A 49 48.33 -17.26 -22.09
C ALA A 49 46.98 -17.71 -22.67
N ILE A 50 46.76 -19.04 -22.76
CA ILE A 50 45.49 -19.60 -23.27
C ILE A 50 44.37 -19.43 -22.26
N GLU A 51 44.65 -19.63 -20.97
CA GLU A 51 43.68 -19.44 -19.88
C GLU A 51 43.31 -17.96 -19.73
N LEU A 52 44.29 -17.06 -19.92
CA LEU A 52 44.06 -15.61 -19.86
C LEU A 52 43.16 -15.14 -21.06
N GLU A 53 43.43 -15.68 -22.28
CA GLU A 53 42.58 -15.38 -23.45
C GLU A 53 41.16 -15.89 -23.28
N SER A 54 40.98 -17.11 -22.76
CA SER A 54 39.66 -17.66 -22.42
C SER A 54 38.95 -16.79 -21.36
N TYR A 55 39.64 -16.43 -20.29
CA TYR A 55 39.09 -15.56 -19.25
C TYR A 55 38.67 -14.18 -19.76
N MET A 56 39.51 -13.56 -20.64
CA MET A 56 39.18 -12.25 -21.21
C MET A 56 37.98 -12.31 -22.17
N ASN A 57 37.82 -13.41 -22.92
CA ASN A 57 36.64 -13.62 -23.74
C ASN A 57 35.39 -13.85 -22.93
N ASP A 58 35.46 -14.63 -21.83
CA ASP A 58 34.36 -14.87 -20.93
C ASP A 58 33.96 -13.58 -20.20
N LYS A 59 34.93 -12.79 -19.75
CA LYS A 59 34.70 -11.48 -19.13
C LYS A 59 33.99 -10.52 -20.10
N LYS A 60 34.46 -10.44 -21.34
CA LYS A 60 33.83 -9.58 -22.36
C LYS A 60 32.41 -10.03 -22.70
N ALA A 61 32.17 -11.34 -22.77
CA ALA A 61 30.83 -11.88 -22.93
C ALA A 61 29.91 -11.58 -21.75
N ASN A 62 30.44 -11.68 -20.52
CA ASN A 62 29.71 -11.36 -19.30
C ASN A 62 29.40 -9.86 -19.17
N ASP A 63 30.37 -8.96 -19.48
CA ASP A 63 30.17 -7.52 -19.49
C ASP A 63 29.07 -7.14 -20.51
N SER A 64 29.10 -7.74 -21.71
CA SER A 64 28.07 -7.54 -22.72
C SER A 64 26.70 -8.05 -22.27
N LEU A 65 26.64 -9.19 -21.59
CA LEU A 65 25.40 -9.73 -21.03
C LEU A 65 24.85 -8.86 -19.87
N LEU A 66 25.72 -8.27 -19.06
CA LEU A 66 25.35 -7.33 -17.99
C LEU A 66 24.78 -6.02 -18.59
N GLU A 67 25.41 -5.49 -19.65
CA GLU A 67 24.89 -4.32 -20.37
C GLU A 67 23.53 -4.61 -21.03
N GLU A 68 23.38 -5.78 -21.67
CA GLU A 68 22.12 -6.21 -22.28
C GLU A 68 21.01 -6.34 -21.21
N LYS A 69 21.30 -7.01 -20.08
CA LYS A 69 20.36 -7.14 -18.95
C LYS A 69 20.02 -5.81 -18.31
N SER A 70 20.97 -4.88 -18.21
CA SER A 70 20.72 -3.53 -17.68
C SER A 70 19.82 -2.72 -18.61
N LEU A 71 20.01 -2.85 -19.93
CA LEU A 71 19.16 -2.23 -20.94
C LEU A 71 17.76 -2.84 -20.96
N GLU A 72 17.64 -4.17 -20.90
CA GLU A 72 16.35 -4.86 -20.80
C GLU A 72 15.56 -4.39 -19.58
N ARG A 73 16.23 -4.20 -18.43
CA ARG A 73 15.59 -3.66 -17.22
C ARG A 73 15.15 -2.20 -17.38
N ALA A 74 16.00 -1.36 -17.95
CA ALA A 74 15.64 0.04 -18.21
C ALA A 74 14.43 0.14 -19.15
N ILE A 75 14.34 -0.74 -20.14
CA ILE A 75 13.19 -0.88 -21.04
C ILE A 75 11.98 -1.39 -20.25
N GLN A 76 12.14 -2.42 -19.42
CA GLN A 76 11.08 -2.99 -18.62
C GLN A 76 10.54 -1.98 -17.58
N ASP A 77 11.42 -1.23 -16.90
CA ASP A 77 11.03 -0.15 -15.97
C ASP A 77 10.27 0.96 -16.71
N SER A 78 10.69 1.31 -17.93
CA SER A 78 10.00 2.29 -18.76
C SER A 78 8.59 1.81 -19.19
N ILE A 79 8.47 0.53 -19.55
CA ILE A 79 7.18 -0.11 -19.88
C ILE A 79 6.29 -0.19 -18.63
N MET A 80 6.85 -0.55 -17.48
CA MET A 80 6.13 -0.60 -16.21
C MET A 80 5.59 0.76 -15.80
N LEU A 81 6.39 1.83 -15.96
CA LEU A 81 5.94 3.20 -15.70
C LEU A 81 4.87 3.65 -16.69
N ALA A 82 4.97 3.25 -17.98
CA ALA A 82 3.95 3.51 -18.98
C ALA A 82 2.62 2.81 -18.67
N ASP A 83 2.68 1.60 -18.09
CA ASP A 83 1.50 0.85 -17.61
C ASP A 83 1.04 1.29 -16.19
N GLY A 84 1.72 2.25 -15.55
CA GLY A 84 1.43 2.69 -14.19
C GLY A 84 1.83 1.68 -13.11
N LYS A 85 2.67 0.70 -13.43
CA LYS A 85 3.15 -0.31 -12.47
C LYS A 85 4.53 0.06 -11.92
N ILE A 86 4.69 -0.11 -10.63
CA ILE A 86 5.95 0.11 -9.89
C ILE A 86 6.28 -1.11 -9.03
N LEU A 87 7.39 -1.06 -8.28
CA LEU A 87 7.88 -2.12 -7.39
C LEU A 87 8.02 -3.46 -8.12
N ASN A 88 8.86 -3.48 -9.16
CA ASN A 88 9.08 -4.64 -10.04
C ASN A 88 7.78 -5.16 -10.69
N GLY A 89 6.89 -4.25 -11.09
CA GLY A 89 5.65 -4.57 -11.80
C GLY A 89 4.54 -5.20 -10.95
N THR A 90 4.64 -5.14 -9.62
CA THR A 90 3.68 -5.77 -8.71
C THR A 90 2.59 -4.83 -8.20
N LEU A 91 2.83 -3.51 -8.18
CA LEU A 91 1.88 -2.50 -7.72
C LEU A 91 1.44 -1.59 -8.86
N TRP A 92 0.15 -1.57 -9.19
CA TRP A 92 -0.45 -0.53 -10.04
C TRP A 92 -0.59 0.74 -9.20
N PHE A 93 0.25 1.72 -9.48
CA PHE A 93 0.29 2.96 -8.72
C PHE A 93 -0.85 3.89 -9.14
N ILE A 94 -1.57 4.44 -8.16
CA ILE A 94 -2.64 5.42 -8.38
C ILE A 94 -2.04 6.81 -8.16
N HIS A 95 -1.79 7.52 -9.26
CA HIS A 95 -1.31 8.89 -9.19
C HIS A 95 -2.47 9.86 -8.93
N THR A 96 -2.76 10.09 -7.66
CA THR A 96 -3.78 11.05 -7.23
C THR A 96 -3.22 11.94 -6.13
N SER A 97 -3.18 13.25 -6.40
CA SER A 97 -2.80 14.24 -5.39
C SER A 97 -3.83 14.25 -4.24
N ASN A 98 -3.33 14.45 -3.02
CA ASN A 98 -4.16 14.59 -1.83
C ASN A 98 -5.13 13.40 -1.59
N SER A 99 -4.64 12.19 -1.82
CA SER A 99 -5.39 10.95 -1.65
C SER A 99 -4.66 9.98 -0.71
N PRO A 100 -5.37 9.22 0.12
CA PRO A 100 -4.76 8.15 0.91
C PRO A 100 -4.53 6.87 0.11
N TYR A 101 -5.09 6.75 -1.08
CA TYR A 101 -4.97 5.56 -1.92
C TYR A 101 -3.68 5.60 -2.72
N ILE A 102 -2.85 4.58 -2.54
CA ILE A 102 -1.52 4.46 -3.15
C ILE A 102 -1.57 3.68 -4.45
N GLY A 103 -2.23 2.54 -4.44
CA GLY A 103 -2.26 1.66 -5.59
C GLY A 103 -3.03 0.38 -5.33
N VAL A 104 -3.02 -0.50 -6.31
CA VAL A 104 -3.67 -1.81 -6.23
C VAL A 104 -2.71 -2.91 -6.62
N ALA A 105 -2.83 -4.07 -5.98
CA ALA A 105 -2.04 -5.24 -6.27
C ALA A 105 -2.86 -6.52 -6.21
N LYS A 106 -2.44 -7.53 -6.97
CA LYS A 106 -3.02 -8.87 -6.84
C LYS A 106 -2.72 -9.44 -5.46
N SER A 107 -3.60 -10.27 -4.94
CA SER A 107 -3.43 -10.90 -3.62
C SER A 107 -2.09 -11.63 -3.48
N VAL A 108 -1.60 -12.26 -4.56
CA VAL A 108 -0.31 -12.97 -4.58
C VAL A 108 0.91 -12.06 -4.43
N ASP A 109 0.79 -10.78 -4.76
CA ASP A 109 1.87 -9.81 -4.73
C ASP A 109 1.95 -9.02 -3.42
N THR A 110 0.90 -9.03 -2.60
CA THR A 110 0.81 -8.23 -1.36
C THR A 110 1.93 -8.54 -0.36
N ALA A 111 2.29 -9.83 -0.21
CA ALA A 111 3.37 -10.24 0.69
C ALA A 111 4.74 -9.67 0.25
N LYS A 112 5.02 -9.67 -1.05
CA LYS A 112 6.25 -9.12 -1.63
C LYS A 112 6.31 -7.60 -1.43
N ILE A 113 5.20 -6.89 -1.70
CA ILE A 113 5.11 -5.44 -1.49
C ILE A 113 5.27 -5.10 0.00
N ASN A 114 4.66 -5.87 0.90
CA ASN A 114 4.84 -5.70 2.34
C ASN A 114 6.30 -5.86 2.78
N SER A 115 7.04 -6.80 2.19
CA SER A 115 8.48 -6.96 2.46
C SER A 115 9.25 -5.72 2.03
N ILE A 116 8.96 -5.16 0.86
CA ILE A 116 9.58 -3.92 0.36
C ILE A 116 9.26 -2.74 1.28
N LEU A 117 8.00 -2.55 1.67
CA LEU A 117 7.56 -1.46 2.55
C LEU A 117 8.15 -1.55 3.97
N LYS A 118 8.55 -2.74 4.42
CA LYS A 118 9.23 -2.98 5.70
C LYS A 118 10.76 -2.92 5.60
N SER A 119 11.33 -2.77 4.41
CA SER A 119 12.77 -2.72 4.18
C SER A 119 13.42 -1.50 4.84
N LYS A 120 14.76 -1.53 4.95
CA LYS A 120 15.52 -0.37 5.43
C LYS A 120 15.33 0.83 4.52
N VAL A 121 15.35 0.60 3.21
CA VAL A 121 15.19 1.66 2.20
C VAL A 121 13.84 2.36 2.35
N ALA A 122 12.76 1.60 2.51
CA ALA A 122 11.45 2.19 2.73
C ALA A 122 11.38 3.01 4.04
N ARG A 123 12.07 2.58 5.10
CA ARG A 123 12.15 3.34 6.36
C ARG A 123 12.94 4.63 6.25
N ASP A 124 13.90 4.69 5.34
CA ASP A 124 14.70 5.90 5.10
C ASP A 124 13.91 6.92 4.24
N ILE A 125 13.02 6.44 3.35
CA ILE A 125 12.18 7.26 2.46
C ILE A 125 10.91 7.73 3.18
N PHE A 126 10.18 6.80 3.81
CA PHE A 126 8.90 7.08 4.46
C PHE A 126 9.06 7.38 5.95
N ASN A 127 8.32 8.35 6.46
CA ASN A 127 8.20 8.54 7.90
C ASN A 127 7.21 7.50 8.50
N LEU A 128 7.68 6.26 8.69
CA LEU A 128 6.86 5.15 9.19
C LEU A 128 6.45 5.30 10.68
N ARG A 129 6.90 6.35 11.37
CA ARG A 129 6.36 6.71 12.70
C ARG A 129 5.05 7.50 12.58
N ARG A 130 4.82 8.12 11.42
CA ARG A 130 3.65 8.94 11.15
C ARG A 130 2.71 8.32 10.13
N HIS A 131 3.16 7.30 9.40
CA HIS A 131 2.38 6.67 8.35
C HIS A 131 2.48 5.15 8.42
N LYS A 132 1.37 4.49 8.14
CA LYS A 132 1.24 3.05 8.01
C LYS A 132 0.56 2.73 6.69
N PHE A 133 1.03 1.71 6.00
CA PHE A 133 0.44 1.26 4.74
C PHE A 133 -0.33 -0.03 4.99
N LEU A 134 -1.63 -0.02 4.68
CA LEU A 134 -2.52 -1.14 4.92
C LEU A 134 -3.28 -1.52 3.65
N TRP A 135 -3.57 -2.80 3.52
CA TRP A 135 -4.38 -3.33 2.43
C TRP A 135 -5.87 -3.30 2.76
N SER A 136 -6.70 -3.10 1.73
CA SER A 136 -8.14 -3.38 1.87
C SER A 136 -8.35 -4.87 2.19
N ARG A 137 -9.32 -5.18 3.04
CA ARG A 137 -9.73 -6.55 3.35
C ARG A 137 -10.28 -7.24 2.10
N ASP A 138 -11.22 -6.56 1.45
CA ASP A 138 -11.91 -7.12 0.31
C ASP A 138 -11.14 -6.87 -0.99
N VAL A 139 -11.27 -7.81 -1.91
CA VAL A 139 -10.76 -7.69 -3.28
C VAL A 139 -11.80 -6.98 -4.13
N SER A 140 -11.34 -6.02 -4.93
CA SER A 140 -12.18 -5.34 -5.90
C SER A 140 -11.71 -5.67 -7.32
N LYS A 141 -12.64 -5.56 -8.26
CA LYS A 141 -12.31 -5.67 -9.68
C LYS A 141 -11.82 -4.32 -10.18
N TYR A 142 -10.67 -4.32 -10.83
CA TYR A 142 -10.07 -3.13 -11.44
C TYR A 142 -10.00 -3.29 -12.95
N GLU A 143 -10.38 -2.24 -13.67
CA GLU A 143 -10.29 -2.17 -15.11
C GLU A 143 -9.15 -1.23 -15.50
N THR A 144 -8.05 -1.85 -15.90
CA THR A 144 -6.87 -1.20 -16.46
C THR A 144 -6.70 -1.67 -17.91
N SER A 145 -5.50 -1.64 -18.45
CA SER A 145 -5.22 -2.30 -19.74
C SER A 145 -5.57 -3.81 -19.72
N GLN A 146 -5.54 -4.42 -18.53
CA GLN A 146 -5.99 -5.79 -18.27
C GLN A 146 -6.85 -5.82 -17.00
N SER A 147 -8.08 -6.31 -17.09
CA SER A 147 -8.96 -6.47 -15.95
C SER A 147 -8.38 -7.48 -14.94
N PHE A 148 -8.30 -7.13 -13.67
CA PHE A 148 -7.85 -8.02 -12.60
C PHE A 148 -8.59 -7.74 -11.30
N THR A 149 -8.50 -8.68 -10.35
CA THR A 149 -8.96 -8.49 -8.98
C THR A 149 -7.78 -8.32 -8.05
N GLY A 150 -7.90 -7.43 -7.09
CA GLY A 150 -6.82 -7.13 -6.16
C GLY A 150 -7.26 -6.33 -4.95
N HIS A 151 -6.29 -6.07 -4.08
CA HIS A 151 -6.44 -5.26 -2.89
C HIS A 151 -5.92 -3.84 -3.14
N THR A 152 -6.58 -2.85 -2.55
CA THR A 152 -6.10 -1.47 -2.53
C THR A 152 -5.11 -1.27 -1.38
N LEU A 153 -3.94 -0.70 -1.68
CA LEU A 153 -2.99 -0.20 -0.70
C LEU A 153 -3.37 1.22 -0.30
N MET A 154 -3.48 1.48 0.98
CA MET A 154 -3.87 2.76 1.55
C MET A 154 -2.87 3.24 2.58
N ALA A 155 -2.53 4.52 2.56
CA ALA A 155 -1.72 5.18 3.59
C ALA A 155 -2.63 5.71 4.70
N ILE A 156 -2.24 5.47 5.94
CA ILE A 156 -2.92 5.91 7.16
C ILE A 156 -1.99 6.82 7.95
N GLU A 157 -2.52 7.91 8.47
CA GLU A 157 -1.80 8.82 9.36
C GLU A 157 -1.85 8.32 10.80
N ILE A 158 -0.67 8.09 11.41
CA ILE A 158 -0.52 7.74 12.82
C ILE A 158 -0.40 9.04 13.61
N PRO A 159 -1.32 9.33 14.56
CA PRO A 159 -1.22 10.47 15.44
C PRO A 159 0.03 10.41 16.32
N THR A 160 0.42 11.53 16.92
CA THR A 160 1.58 11.60 17.83
C THR A 160 1.42 10.70 19.07
N SER A 161 0.17 10.41 19.48
CA SER A 161 -0.13 9.45 20.52
C SER A 161 0.21 8.01 20.18
N GLY A 162 0.29 7.68 18.89
CA GLY A 162 0.43 6.31 18.40
C GLY A 162 -0.87 5.49 18.38
N GLU A 163 -1.96 6.05 18.93
CA GLU A 163 -3.23 5.37 19.12
C GLU A 163 -4.28 5.86 18.12
N PRO A 164 -5.25 5.02 17.74
CA PRO A 164 -6.37 5.44 16.90
C PRO A 164 -7.19 6.53 17.58
N LYS A 165 -7.87 7.35 16.79
CA LYS A 165 -8.74 8.41 17.31
C LYS A 165 -9.95 7.86 18.03
N ILE A 166 -10.49 6.77 17.54
CA ILE A 166 -11.64 6.04 18.08
C ILE A 166 -11.33 4.55 17.90
N ASN A 167 -11.67 3.76 18.87
CA ASN A 167 -11.50 2.31 18.83
C ASN A 167 -12.84 1.58 19.03
N GLY A 168 -12.83 0.24 18.96
CA GLY A 168 -14.04 -0.57 19.06
C GLY A 168 -14.79 -0.42 20.38
N GLU A 169 -14.09 -0.15 21.49
CA GLU A 169 -14.70 0.03 22.81
C GLU A 169 -15.59 1.28 22.89
N ASP A 170 -15.42 2.21 21.94
CA ASP A 170 -16.20 3.44 21.85
C ASP A 170 -17.53 3.24 21.11
N VAL A 171 -17.70 2.10 20.43
CA VAL A 171 -18.93 1.76 19.70
C VAL A 171 -19.94 1.12 20.67
N VAL A 172 -21.06 1.80 20.88
CA VAL A 172 -22.14 1.30 21.78
C VAL A 172 -23.12 0.42 21.03
N ASN A 173 -23.34 0.74 19.75
CA ASN A 173 -24.25 -0.03 18.91
C ASN A 173 -23.80 0.05 17.44
N ALA A 174 -24.00 -1.05 16.74
CA ALA A 174 -23.86 -1.14 15.30
C ALA A 174 -25.00 -1.99 14.75
N SER A 175 -25.63 -1.58 13.67
CA SER A 175 -26.71 -2.35 13.04
C SER A 175 -26.70 -2.14 11.53
N GLN A 176 -27.01 -3.19 10.84
CA GLN A 176 -27.31 -3.11 9.42
C GLN A 176 -28.49 -2.13 9.19
N SER A 177 -28.39 -1.32 8.15
CA SER A 177 -29.33 -0.29 7.78
C SER A 177 -29.40 -0.16 6.24
N PHE A 178 -30.11 0.85 5.77
CA PHE A 178 -30.13 1.26 4.37
C PHE A 178 -29.86 2.76 4.31
N ASP A 179 -29.03 3.16 3.37
CA ASP A 179 -28.78 4.58 3.10
C ASP A 179 -29.98 5.23 2.37
N ASN A 180 -29.85 6.54 2.08
CA ASN A 180 -30.89 7.31 1.41
C ASN A 180 -31.24 6.81 -0.01
N ASP A 181 -30.31 6.06 -0.64
CA ASP A 181 -30.50 5.44 -1.96
C ASP A 181 -30.99 3.99 -1.86
N SER A 182 -31.42 3.55 -0.65
CA SER A 182 -31.87 2.19 -0.35
C SER A 182 -30.79 1.12 -0.58
N LYS A 183 -29.52 1.49 -0.48
CA LYS A 183 -28.40 0.57 -0.54
C LYS A 183 -28.02 0.11 0.88
N PRO A 184 -27.46 -1.11 1.02
CA PRO A 184 -27.02 -1.58 2.32
C PRO A 184 -26.02 -0.62 2.96
N SER A 185 -26.18 -0.38 4.26
CA SER A 185 -25.34 0.49 5.08
C SER A 185 -25.22 -0.06 6.51
N VAL A 186 -24.32 0.52 7.31
CA VAL A 186 -24.20 0.21 8.73
C VAL A 186 -24.38 1.46 9.54
N ALA A 187 -25.42 1.48 10.40
CA ALA A 187 -25.64 2.53 11.38
C ALA A 187 -24.79 2.23 12.63
N LEU A 188 -24.06 3.23 13.10
CA LEU A 188 -23.21 3.20 14.29
C LEU A 188 -23.65 4.22 15.32
N SER A 189 -23.46 3.88 16.60
CA SER A 189 -23.57 4.83 17.71
C SER A 189 -22.34 4.74 18.58
N PHE A 190 -21.71 5.88 18.86
CA PHE A 190 -20.60 6.00 19.78
C PHE A 190 -21.10 6.37 21.19
N ASN A 191 -20.28 6.06 22.20
CA ASN A 191 -20.55 6.52 23.55
C ASN A 191 -20.51 8.07 23.63
N SER A 192 -21.14 8.62 24.67
CA SER A 192 -21.28 10.08 24.81
C SER A 192 -19.95 10.83 24.93
N ASN A 193 -18.91 10.18 25.45
CA ASN A 193 -17.58 10.79 25.61
C ASN A 193 -16.89 11.00 24.25
N VAL A 194 -17.18 10.13 23.31
CA VAL A 194 -16.57 10.15 21.97
C VAL A 194 -17.42 10.92 20.95
N ALA A 195 -18.72 11.13 21.21
CA ALA A 195 -19.60 11.85 20.31
C ALA A 195 -19.08 13.25 19.93
N ASP A 196 -18.56 14.01 20.92
CA ASP A 196 -17.97 15.33 20.68
C ASP A 196 -16.62 15.25 19.95
N VAL A 197 -15.82 14.22 20.24
CA VAL A 197 -14.56 13.96 19.54
C VAL A 197 -14.86 13.64 18.07
N TRP A 198 -15.83 12.78 17.80
CA TRP A 198 -16.28 12.43 16.47
C TRP A 198 -16.78 13.64 15.68
N ALA A 199 -17.60 14.49 16.30
CA ALA A 199 -18.12 15.69 15.68
C ALA A 199 -17.01 16.67 15.27
N LYS A 200 -16.05 16.92 16.15
CA LYS A 200 -14.90 17.78 15.88
C LYS A 200 -13.98 17.18 14.80
N TRP A 201 -13.73 15.88 14.88
CA TRP A 201 -12.87 15.20 13.94
C TRP A 201 -13.48 15.18 12.53
N THR A 202 -14.76 14.81 12.39
CA THR A 202 -15.44 14.82 11.10
C THR A 202 -15.55 16.22 10.50
N GLU A 203 -15.72 17.28 11.34
CA GLU A 203 -15.67 18.67 10.88
C GLU A 203 -14.33 19.04 10.25
N GLN A 204 -13.22 18.60 10.85
CA GLN A 204 -11.86 18.84 10.35
C GLN A 204 -11.53 18.00 9.08
N LYS A 205 -12.25 16.90 8.90
CA LYS A 205 -12.00 15.92 7.83
C LYS A 205 -13.06 15.95 6.73
N VAL A 206 -13.88 17.01 6.65
CA VAL A 206 -14.76 17.22 5.49
C VAL A 206 -13.94 17.23 4.21
N GLY A 207 -14.39 16.46 3.20
CA GLY A 207 -13.65 16.26 1.96
C GLY A 207 -12.51 15.26 2.04
N LYS A 208 -12.39 14.50 3.13
CA LYS A 208 -11.34 13.48 3.34
C LYS A 208 -11.94 12.13 3.70
N VAL A 209 -11.08 11.12 3.69
CA VAL A 209 -11.41 9.73 3.99
C VAL A 209 -10.96 9.40 5.41
N ILE A 210 -11.80 8.69 6.15
CA ILE A 210 -11.45 8.02 7.40
C ILE A 210 -11.37 6.53 7.13
N ALA A 211 -10.29 5.87 7.57
CA ALA A 211 -10.14 4.43 7.43
C ALA A 211 -10.72 3.72 8.66
N ILE A 212 -11.55 2.74 8.43
CA ILE A 212 -12.04 1.78 9.41
C ILE A 212 -11.20 0.52 9.26
N VAL A 213 -10.36 0.27 10.25
CA VAL A 213 -9.36 -0.82 10.23
C VAL A 213 -9.77 -1.90 11.21
N LEU A 214 -9.66 -3.13 10.79
CA LEU A 214 -9.88 -4.31 11.61
C LEU A 214 -8.70 -5.26 11.42
N ASP A 215 -8.01 -5.59 12.51
CA ASP A 215 -6.86 -6.51 12.50
C ASP A 215 -5.82 -6.17 11.40
N ASP A 216 -5.40 -4.90 11.33
CA ASP A 216 -4.44 -4.37 10.36
C ASP A 216 -4.89 -4.42 8.88
N GLN A 217 -6.18 -4.56 8.63
CA GLN A 217 -6.76 -4.47 7.29
C GLN A 217 -7.79 -3.35 7.21
N VAL A 218 -7.80 -2.58 6.11
CA VAL A 218 -8.84 -1.58 5.88
C VAL A 218 -10.11 -2.30 5.47
N PHE A 219 -11.11 -2.25 6.34
CA PHE A 219 -12.42 -2.83 6.09
C PHE A 219 -13.27 -1.91 5.22
N SER A 220 -13.29 -0.63 5.57
CA SER A 220 -14.02 0.41 4.84
C SER A 220 -13.26 1.74 4.95
N SER A 221 -13.49 2.63 3.98
CA SER A 221 -12.85 3.95 3.94
C SER A 221 -13.83 5.03 3.50
N PRO A 222 -14.82 5.36 4.37
CA PRO A 222 -15.86 6.32 4.05
C PRO A 222 -15.32 7.73 3.86
N PHE A 223 -15.89 8.42 2.89
CA PHE A 223 -15.62 9.83 2.61
C PHE A 223 -16.51 10.72 3.48
N ILE A 224 -15.93 11.68 4.19
CA ILE A 224 -16.65 12.60 5.07
C ILE A 224 -17.22 13.75 4.27
N ARG A 225 -18.54 13.78 4.11
CA ARG A 225 -19.24 14.82 3.34
C ARG A 225 -19.53 16.07 4.17
N GLN A 226 -19.75 15.89 5.47
CA GLN A 226 -20.08 16.97 6.41
C GLN A 226 -19.75 16.59 7.85
N LYS A 227 -19.75 17.56 8.75
CA LYS A 227 -19.67 17.34 10.20
C LYS A 227 -20.79 16.39 10.65
N ILE A 228 -20.43 15.37 11.45
CA ILE A 228 -21.38 14.39 11.98
C ILE A 228 -21.51 14.64 13.49
N THR A 229 -22.70 15.05 13.92
CA THR A 229 -22.99 15.39 15.33
C THR A 229 -23.82 14.31 16.00
N GLY A 230 -23.82 14.28 17.34
CA GLY A 230 -24.70 13.42 18.14
C GLY A 230 -24.21 11.98 18.31
N GLY A 231 -23.00 11.66 17.84
CA GLY A 231 -22.41 10.32 18.03
C GLY A 231 -23.04 9.20 17.22
N ASN A 232 -24.04 9.51 16.38
CA ASN A 232 -24.61 8.57 15.44
C ASN A 232 -23.99 8.81 14.05
N THR A 233 -23.60 7.74 13.40
CA THR A 233 -23.00 7.82 12.06
C THR A 233 -23.44 6.64 11.21
N GLU A 234 -23.31 6.78 9.92
CA GLU A 234 -23.64 5.75 8.95
C GLU A 234 -22.44 5.51 8.04
N ILE A 235 -22.07 4.25 7.88
CA ILE A 235 -21.11 3.80 6.88
C ILE A 235 -21.91 3.38 5.66
N SER A 236 -21.89 4.18 4.61
CA SER A 236 -22.57 3.92 3.33
C SER A 236 -21.55 3.73 2.21
N GLY A 237 -21.91 2.95 1.20
CA GLY A 237 -21.06 2.58 0.08
C GLY A 237 -20.10 1.44 0.42
N GLY A 238 -19.70 0.67 -0.61
CA GLY A 238 -18.80 -0.47 -0.46
C GLY A 238 -19.49 -1.78 -0.07
N PHE A 239 -20.79 -1.78 0.14
CA PHE A 239 -21.58 -3.01 0.36
C PHE A 239 -22.37 -3.34 -0.90
N GLU A 240 -22.21 -4.53 -1.43
CA GLU A 240 -23.00 -5.06 -2.53
C GLU A 240 -24.27 -5.77 -2.01
N THR A 241 -24.19 -6.34 -0.80
CA THR A 241 -25.25 -7.13 -0.18
C THR A 241 -25.57 -6.66 1.24
N ILE A 242 -26.77 -7.05 1.73
CA ILE A 242 -27.19 -6.81 3.11
C ILE A 242 -26.34 -7.62 4.09
N GLU A 243 -25.94 -8.83 3.69
CA GLU A 243 -25.12 -9.73 4.49
C GLU A 243 -23.76 -9.12 4.79
N GLU A 244 -23.13 -8.43 3.83
CA GLU A 244 -21.86 -7.71 4.05
C GLU A 244 -22.00 -6.59 5.09
N ALA A 245 -23.07 -5.80 5.01
CA ALA A 245 -23.37 -4.78 6.00
C ALA A 245 -23.65 -5.38 7.38
N GLN A 246 -24.36 -6.51 7.44
CA GLN A 246 -24.64 -7.23 8.69
C GLN A 246 -23.36 -7.81 9.30
N ASP A 247 -22.46 -8.35 8.49
CA ASP A 247 -21.17 -8.88 8.96
C ASP A 247 -20.31 -7.77 9.55
N LEU A 248 -20.22 -6.61 8.90
CA LEU A 248 -19.55 -5.46 9.50
C LEU A 248 -20.21 -5.05 10.81
N ALA A 249 -21.53 -4.92 10.86
CA ALA A 249 -22.25 -4.55 12.07
C ALA A 249 -21.99 -5.53 13.24
N ASN A 250 -21.90 -6.82 12.95
CA ASN A 250 -21.57 -7.85 13.95
C ASN A 250 -20.14 -7.71 14.48
N ILE A 251 -19.17 -7.43 13.59
CA ILE A 251 -17.77 -7.21 13.93
C ILE A 251 -17.63 -5.96 14.82
N LEU A 252 -18.38 -4.89 14.50
CA LEU A 252 -18.36 -3.63 15.24
C LEU A 252 -18.99 -3.71 16.64
N LYS A 253 -19.76 -4.76 16.94
CA LYS A 253 -20.36 -5.05 18.25
C LYS A 253 -19.53 -5.97 19.12
N ALA A 254 -18.58 -6.71 18.55
CA ALA A 254 -17.81 -7.75 19.23
C ALA A 254 -16.65 -7.18 20.03
#